data_609671838c8e5ff49e96cc794ed7b4c8
#
_entry.id   609671838c8e5ff49e96cc794ed7b4c8
#
_cell.length_a   1.000
_cell.length_b   1.000
_cell.length_c   1.000
_cell.angle_alpha   90.00
_cell.angle_beta   90.00
_cell.angle_gamma   90.00
#
_symmetry.space_group_name_H-M   'P 1'
#
loop_
_entity.id
_entity.type
_entity.pdbx_description
1 polymer ?
#
loop_
_entity_poly.entity_id
_entity_poly.type
_entity_poly.pdbx_seq_one_letter_code
_entity_poly.pdbx_strand_id
1 'polypeptide(L)'
;MFARIGAWQGSTEELDRWIQRSREQVKPSVQKDPGLKAAYWLVDREAGKGLIVTFWESEQAMRASEQARMQRQTATTAATGARVTTERFEVIDWVRTSSPRPPRLR
;
A
#
# COMPACT_ATOMS: atom_id res chain seq x y z
N MET A 1 -5.47 -15.74 4.40
CA MET A 1 -4.91 -14.39 4.30
C MET A 1 -5.05 -13.87 2.88
N PHE A 2 -5.34 -12.61 2.75
CA PHE A 2 -5.51 -11.95 1.45
C PHE A 2 -4.59 -10.75 1.34
N ALA A 3 -4.22 -10.40 0.12
CA ALA A 3 -3.38 -9.25 -0.16
C ALA A 3 -4.03 -8.33 -1.18
N ARG A 4 -3.86 -7.03 -0.98
CA ARG A 4 -4.27 -6.01 -1.94
C ARG A 4 -3.05 -5.19 -2.32
N ILE A 5 -2.86 -4.98 -3.61
CA ILE A 5 -1.76 -4.21 -4.14
C ILE A 5 -2.31 -2.99 -4.86
N GLY A 6 -1.97 -1.81 -4.36
CA GLY A 6 -2.23 -0.55 -5.04
C GLY A 6 -0.96 -0.09 -5.75
N ALA A 7 -1.05 0.15 -7.04
CA ALA A 7 0.08 0.65 -7.83
C ALA A 7 -0.16 2.11 -8.21
N TRP A 8 0.84 2.94 -7.96
CA TRP A 8 0.85 4.36 -8.29
C TRP A 8 1.95 4.62 -9.32
N GLN A 9 1.67 5.44 -10.30
CA GLN A 9 2.66 5.81 -11.31
C GLN A 9 2.56 7.28 -11.66
N GLY A 10 3.71 7.96 -11.69
CA GLY A 10 3.82 9.37 -12.03
C GLY A 10 5.27 9.75 -12.31
N SER A 11 5.56 11.04 -12.31
CA SER A 11 6.93 11.54 -12.46
C SER A 11 7.75 11.34 -11.18
N THR A 12 9.07 11.50 -11.27
CA THR A 12 9.96 11.42 -10.10
C THR A 12 9.62 12.48 -9.05
N GLU A 13 9.24 13.68 -9.46
CA GLU A 13 8.83 14.73 -8.53
C GLU A 13 7.52 14.38 -7.82
N GLU A 14 6.57 13.83 -8.56
CA GLU A 14 5.31 13.36 -8.01
C GLU A 14 5.52 12.19 -7.07
N LEU A 15 6.51 11.33 -7.33
CA LEU A 15 6.83 10.21 -6.47
C LEU A 15 7.26 10.68 -5.07
N ASP A 16 8.08 11.71 -4.97
CA ASP A 16 8.49 12.26 -3.67
C ASP A 16 7.29 12.80 -2.89
N ARG A 17 6.36 13.46 -3.56
CA ARG A 17 5.09 13.91 -2.93
C ARG A 17 4.25 12.72 -2.47
N TRP A 18 4.19 11.66 -3.27
CA TRP A 18 3.48 10.44 -2.90
C TRP A 18 4.08 9.76 -1.66
N ILE A 19 5.41 9.68 -1.61
CA ILE A 19 6.11 9.12 -0.44
C ILE A 19 5.78 9.91 0.81
N GLN A 20 5.88 11.23 0.74
CA GLN A 20 5.59 12.11 1.87
C GLN A 20 4.15 11.97 2.34
N ARG A 21 3.21 12.00 1.41
CA ARG A 21 1.79 11.82 1.71
C ARG A 21 1.51 10.46 2.34
N SER A 22 2.16 9.40 1.83
CA SER A 22 2.00 8.05 2.37
C SER A 22 2.44 7.97 3.84
N ARG A 23 3.56 8.59 4.17
CA ARG A 23 4.08 8.62 5.54
C ARG A 23 3.20 9.44 6.48
N GLU A 24 2.74 10.59 6.04
CA GLU A 24 2.06 11.55 6.90
C GLU A 24 0.57 11.27 7.04
N GLN A 25 -0.08 10.78 6.00
CA GLN A 25 -1.55 10.69 5.98
C GLN A 25 -2.07 9.26 5.77
N VAL A 26 -1.48 8.51 4.83
CA VAL A 26 -1.99 7.18 4.47
C VAL A 26 -1.63 6.16 5.55
N LYS A 27 -0.37 6.12 5.98
CA LYS A 27 0.09 5.16 6.99
C LYS A 27 -0.72 5.23 8.29
N PRO A 28 -0.92 6.39 8.91
CA PRO A 28 -1.74 6.46 10.13
C PRO A 28 -3.18 5.99 9.92
N SER A 29 -3.76 6.26 8.76
CA SER A 29 -5.12 5.84 8.42
C SER A 29 -5.21 4.31 8.26
N VAL A 30 -4.28 3.73 7.52
CA VAL A 30 -4.24 2.28 7.26
C VAL A 30 -4.04 1.48 8.55
N GLN A 31 -3.23 1.98 9.48
CA GLN A 31 -2.98 1.31 10.76
C GLN A 31 -4.24 1.07 11.58
N LYS A 32 -5.29 1.82 11.33
CA LYS A 32 -6.57 1.71 12.06
C LYS A 32 -7.53 0.72 11.44
N ASP A 33 -7.24 0.19 10.26
CA ASP A 33 -8.15 -0.71 9.56
C ASP A 33 -8.20 -2.07 10.28
N PRO A 34 -9.39 -2.55 10.69
CA PRO A 34 -9.52 -3.85 11.35
C PRO A 34 -9.08 -5.00 10.45
N GLY A 35 -8.37 -5.97 11.01
CA GLY A 35 -7.94 -7.16 10.29
C GLY A 35 -6.69 -6.97 9.42
N LEU A 36 -6.10 -5.79 9.42
CA LEU A 36 -4.83 -5.57 8.74
C LEU A 36 -3.72 -6.30 9.47
N LYS A 37 -2.93 -7.09 8.73
CA LYS A 37 -1.79 -7.85 9.28
C LYS A 37 -0.46 -7.17 9.03
N ALA A 38 -0.29 -6.60 7.85
CA ALA A 38 0.94 -5.90 7.48
C ALA A 38 0.66 -4.95 6.31
N ALA A 39 1.49 -3.94 6.19
CA ALA A 39 1.45 -3.01 5.06
C ALA A 39 2.88 -2.60 4.69
N TYR A 40 3.16 -2.56 3.40
CA TYR A 40 4.45 -2.17 2.86
C TYR A 40 4.26 -1.11 1.78
N TRP A 41 5.10 -0.08 1.82
CA TRP A 41 5.21 0.91 0.76
C TRP A 41 6.53 0.68 0.04
N LEU A 42 6.45 0.43 -1.25
CA LEU A 42 7.59 0.09 -2.09
C LEU A 42 7.74 1.15 -3.18
N VAL A 43 8.96 1.48 -3.55
CA VAL A 43 9.20 2.44 -4.63
C VAL A 43 10.25 1.93 -5.59
N ASP A 44 10.03 2.25 -6.86
CA ASP A 44 11.04 2.18 -7.92
C ASP A 44 11.26 3.62 -8.39
N ARG A 45 12.35 4.21 -7.93
CA ARG A 45 12.62 5.63 -8.20
C ARG A 45 12.90 5.89 -9.67
N GLU A 46 13.53 4.94 -10.33
CA GLU A 46 13.88 5.05 -11.74
C GLU A 46 12.63 5.06 -12.62
N ALA A 47 11.68 4.18 -12.32
CA ALA A 47 10.43 4.08 -13.06
C ALA A 47 9.38 5.10 -12.63
N GLY A 48 9.57 5.82 -11.54
CA GLY A 48 8.55 6.72 -10.98
C GLY A 48 7.34 5.97 -10.48
N LYS A 49 7.54 4.80 -9.88
CA LYS A 49 6.46 3.88 -9.50
C LYS A 49 6.48 3.60 -8.02
N GLY A 50 5.30 3.53 -7.43
CA GLY A 50 5.11 3.15 -6.05
C GLY A 50 4.07 2.06 -5.90
N LEU A 51 4.24 1.20 -4.90
CA LEU A 51 3.27 0.16 -4.56
C LEU A 51 2.91 0.27 -3.08
N ILE A 52 1.64 0.02 -2.79
CA ILE A 52 1.19 -0.27 -1.42
C ILE A 52 0.72 -1.71 -1.41
N VAL A 53 1.36 -2.55 -0.59
CA VAL A 53 0.97 -3.93 -0.41
C VAL A 53 0.41 -4.08 0.99
N THR A 54 -0.85 -4.50 1.10
CA THR A 54 -1.52 -4.72 2.38
C THR A 54 -1.94 -6.18 2.51
N PHE A 55 -1.71 -6.75 3.69
CA PHE A 55 -2.10 -8.12 3.99
C PHE A 55 -3.20 -8.13 5.04
N TRP A 56 -4.21 -8.97 4.83
CA TRP A 56 -5.45 -9.00 5.61
C TRP A 56 -5.70 -10.40 6.12
N GLU A 57 -6.23 -10.51 7.35
CA GLU A 57 -6.52 -11.81 7.95
C GLU A 57 -7.60 -12.58 7.19
N SER A 58 -8.52 -11.87 6.50
CA SER A 58 -9.61 -12.49 5.75
C SER A 58 -10.00 -11.61 4.56
N GLU A 59 -10.68 -12.21 3.59
CA GLU A 59 -11.28 -11.48 2.48
C GLU A 59 -12.31 -10.47 2.98
N GLN A 60 -13.08 -10.85 4.01
CA GLN A 60 -14.08 -9.96 4.60
C GLN A 60 -13.44 -8.70 5.17
N ALA A 61 -12.34 -8.83 5.91
CA ALA A 61 -11.61 -7.68 6.46
C ALA A 61 -11.09 -6.76 5.34
N MET A 62 -10.54 -7.36 4.28
CA MET A 62 -10.08 -6.61 3.11
C MET A 62 -11.23 -5.85 2.45
N ARG A 63 -12.38 -6.50 2.24
CA ARG A 63 -13.56 -5.89 1.64
C ARG A 63 -14.15 -4.79 2.51
N ALA A 64 -14.14 -4.97 3.82
CA ALA A 64 -14.63 -3.96 4.76
C ALA A 64 -13.80 -2.65 4.71
N SER A 65 -12.54 -2.73 4.30
CA SER A 65 -11.66 -1.57 4.17
C SER A 65 -11.82 -0.82 2.83
N GLU A 66 -12.59 -1.35 1.89
CA GLU A 66 -12.64 -0.83 0.51
C GLU A 66 -13.09 0.63 0.44
N GLN A 67 -14.09 1.02 1.22
CA GLN A 67 -14.58 2.40 1.18
C GLN A 67 -13.51 3.38 1.65
N ALA A 68 -12.82 3.09 2.75
CA ALA A 68 -11.73 3.93 3.24
C ALA A 68 -10.57 3.96 2.23
N ARG A 69 -10.27 2.83 1.60
CA ARG A 69 -9.27 2.75 0.54
C ARG A 69 -9.62 3.64 -0.64
N MET A 70 -10.87 3.61 -1.09
CA MET A 70 -11.32 4.44 -2.21
C MET A 70 -11.21 5.92 -1.89
N GLN A 71 -11.54 6.32 -0.67
CA GLN A 71 -11.36 7.70 -0.22
C GLN A 71 -9.89 8.11 -0.22
N ARG A 72 -9.00 7.24 0.27
CA ARG A 72 -7.56 7.50 0.26
C ARG A 72 -7.03 7.61 -1.18
N GLN A 73 -7.47 6.73 -2.06
CA GLN A 73 -7.08 6.74 -3.47
C GLN A 73 -7.50 8.03 -4.17
N THR A 74 -8.74 8.44 -3.98
CA THR A 74 -9.28 9.67 -4.57
C THR A 74 -8.49 10.88 -4.10
N ALA A 75 -8.22 10.97 -2.80
CA ALA A 75 -7.44 12.06 -2.24
C ALA A 75 -6.00 12.05 -2.76
N THR A 76 -5.38 10.89 -2.90
CA THR A 76 -4.03 10.75 -3.44
C THR A 76 -3.98 11.16 -4.90
N THR A 77 -4.93 10.73 -5.72
CA THR A 77 -5.01 11.12 -7.13
C THR A 77 -5.18 12.63 -7.26
N ALA A 78 -6.06 13.23 -6.46
CA ALA A 78 -6.27 14.68 -6.46
C ALA A 78 -4.99 15.44 -6.06
N ALA A 79 -4.23 14.91 -5.08
CA ALA A 79 -3.04 15.57 -4.58
C ALA A 79 -1.82 15.39 -5.50
N THR A 80 -1.73 14.28 -6.23
CA THR A 80 -0.54 13.92 -7.00
C THR A 80 -0.76 13.91 -8.51
N GLY A 81 -2.02 13.89 -8.98
CA GLY A 81 -2.35 13.80 -10.41
C GLY A 81 -2.00 12.46 -11.05
N ALA A 82 -1.64 11.46 -10.26
CA ALA A 82 -1.11 10.20 -10.75
C ALA A 82 -2.20 9.15 -10.94
N ARG A 83 -1.91 8.17 -11.80
CA ARG A 83 -2.78 7.01 -12.02
C ARG A 83 -2.58 6.00 -10.89
N VAL A 84 -3.68 5.48 -10.35
CA VAL A 84 -3.67 4.43 -9.35
C VAL A 84 -4.46 3.23 -9.85
N THR A 85 -3.88 2.04 -9.73
CA THR A 85 -4.54 0.77 -10.02
C THR A 85 -4.55 -0.11 -8.77
N THR A 86 -5.48 -1.06 -8.72
CA THR A 86 -5.62 -1.94 -7.55
C THR A 86 -5.83 -3.37 -8.00
N GLU A 87 -5.10 -4.29 -7.36
CA GLU A 87 -5.25 -5.73 -7.58
C GLU A 87 -5.41 -6.43 -6.23
N ARG A 88 -6.11 -7.58 -6.25
CA ARG A 88 -6.40 -8.37 -5.05
C ARG A 88 -5.99 -9.81 -5.29
N PHE A 89 -5.43 -10.44 -4.25
CA PHE A 89 -4.91 -11.79 -4.33
C PHE A 89 -5.22 -12.56 -3.05
N GLU A 90 -5.40 -13.87 -3.18
CA GLU A 90 -5.36 -14.78 -2.05
C GLU A 90 -3.91 -15.15 -1.80
N VAL A 91 -3.46 -15.09 -0.54
CA VAL A 91 -2.12 -15.56 -0.17
C VAL A 91 -2.20 -17.07 0.04
N ILE A 92 -1.53 -17.82 -0.82
CA ILE A 92 -1.56 -19.29 -0.79
C ILE A 92 -0.49 -19.87 0.12
N ASP A 93 0.60 -19.15 0.34
CA ASP A 93 1.69 -19.63 1.17
C ASP A 93 2.65 -18.49 1.49
N TRP A 94 3.40 -18.63 2.58
CA TRP A 94 4.48 -17.70 2.92
C TRP A 94 5.52 -18.41 3.76
N VAL A 95 6.72 -17.84 3.82
CA VAL A 95 7.79 -18.33 4.68
C VAL A 95 7.99 -17.34 5.80
N ARG A 96 7.95 -17.84 7.04
CA ARG A 96 8.33 -17.07 8.22
C ARG A 96 9.79 -17.36 8.54
N THR A 97 10.59 -16.31 8.62
CA THR A 97 11.98 -16.42 8.99
C THR A 97 12.15 -16.13 10.50
N SER A 98 13.30 -16.46 11.05
CA SER A 98 13.62 -16.16 12.45
C SER A 98 13.72 -14.66 12.73
N SER A 99 13.93 -13.84 11.70
CA SER A 99 13.94 -12.39 11.83
C SER A 99 12.60 -11.82 11.43
N PRO A 100 11.84 -11.15 12.34
CA PRO A 100 10.57 -10.52 11.99
C PRO A 100 10.73 -9.20 11.23
N ARG A 101 11.96 -8.72 11.05
CA ARG A 101 12.23 -7.46 10.37
C ARG A 101 12.60 -7.69 8.92
N PRO A 102 12.14 -6.79 8.00
CA PRO A 102 12.63 -6.84 6.62
C PRO A 102 14.14 -6.67 6.59
N PRO A 103 14.82 -7.24 5.57
CA PRO A 103 16.25 -6.99 5.40
C PRO A 103 16.52 -5.49 5.31
N ARG A 104 17.67 -5.05 5.85
CA ARG A 104 18.10 -3.68 5.67
C ARG A 104 18.48 -3.47 4.22
N LEU A 105 17.79 -2.57 3.57
CA LEU A 105 18.14 -2.13 2.22
C LEU A 105 19.12 -0.97 2.32
N ARG A 106 20.17 -1.07 1.55
CA ARG A 106 21.15 0.00 1.46
C ARG A 106 20.76 1.00 0.39
#